data_7217baf754d8438bdbaba0d903645a6f
#
_entry.id   7217baf754d8438bdbaba0d903645a6f
#
_cell.length_a   1.000
_cell.length_b   1.000
_cell.length_c   1.000
_cell.angle_alpha   90.00
_cell.angle_beta   90.00
_cell.angle_gamma   90.00
#
_symmetry.space_group_name_H-M   'P 1'
#
loop_
_entity.id
_entity.type
_entity.pdbx_description
1 polymer ?
#
loop_
_entity_poly.entity_id
_entity_poly.type
_entity_poly.pdbx_seq_one_letter_code
_entity_poly.pdbx_strand_id
1 'polypeptide(L)' 'MEDQLTPERIAKHYSACLDSVWVVNDAIANPDKYAGDESVIQRNVQHLEGMRNADFWTAEDMAPIDAAIAAGTAATTVG' A
#
# COMPACT_ATOMS: atom_id res chain seq x y z
N MET A 1 4.71 -3.43 27.11
CA MET A 1 4.82 -3.43 26.62
C MET A 1 4.88 -3.15 25.85
N GLU A 2 5.12 -3.06 25.39
CA GLU A 2 5.09 -2.66 24.74
C GLU A 2 5.37 -2.61 23.67
N ASP A 3 4.91 -2.43 23.02
CA ASP A 3 5.03 -2.27 21.69
C ASP A 3 5.99 -1.29 21.36
N GLN A 4 7.21 -1.58 21.45
CA GLN A 4 8.17 -0.72 21.03
C GLN A 4 8.39 -0.80 19.61
N LEU A 5 8.33 0.30 18.87
CA LEU A 5 8.64 0.38 17.45
C LEU A 5 10.14 0.51 17.31
N THR A 6 10.78 -0.63 17.17
CA THR A 6 12.21 -0.66 16.89
C THR A 6 12.45 -0.38 15.43
N PRO A 7 13.65 0.03 15.02
CA PRO A 7 13.94 0.21 13.58
C PRO A 7 13.69 -1.05 12.78
N GLU A 8 13.87 -2.22 13.36
CA GLU A 8 13.61 -3.47 12.69
C GLU A 8 12.14 -3.69 12.42
N ARG A 9 11.29 -3.33 13.36
CA ARG A 9 9.84 -3.44 13.19
C ARG A 9 9.32 -2.45 12.18
N ILE A 10 9.85 -1.23 12.22
CA ILE A 10 9.47 -0.22 11.24
C ILE A 10 9.86 -0.68 9.85
N ALA A 11 11.06 -1.23 9.68
CA ALA A 11 11.50 -1.75 8.39
C ALA A 11 10.60 -2.88 7.89
N LYS A 12 10.14 -3.74 8.79
CA LYS A 12 9.24 -4.82 8.46
C LYS A 12 7.90 -4.31 7.97
N HIS A 13 7.35 -3.31 8.67
CA HIS A 13 6.10 -2.69 8.24
C HIS A 13 6.28 -1.98 6.89
N TYR A 14 7.41 -1.32 6.70
CA TYR A 14 7.67 -0.63 5.45
C TYR A 14 7.76 -1.63 4.30
N SER A 15 8.44 -2.76 4.51
CA SER A 15 8.51 -3.81 3.50
C SER A 15 7.13 -4.32 3.12
N ALA A 16 6.25 -4.51 4.10
CA ALA A 16 4.88 -4.93 3.83
C ALA A 16 4.11 -3.88 3.02
N CYS A 17 4.34 -2.59 3.33
CA CYS A 17 3.72 -1.52 2.56
C CYS A 17 4.24 -1.50 1.13
N LEU A 18 5.54 -1.70 0.93
CA LEU A 18 6.11 -1.72 -0.41
C LEU A 18 5.58 -2.89 -1.22
N ASP A 19 5.33 -4.02 -0.58
CA ASP A 19 4.70 -5.16 -1.27
C ASP A 19 3.31 -4.77 -1.77
N SER A 20 2.53 -4.07 -0.95
CA SER A 20 1.22 -3.61 -1.37
C SER A 20 1.31 -2.55 -2.47
N VAL A 21 2.29 -1.65 -2.39
CA VAL A 21 2.55 -0.66 -3.43
C VAL A 21 2.84 -1.38 -4.75
N TRP A 22 3.70 -2.39 -4.69
CA TRP A 22 4.05 -3.15 -5.89
C TRP A 22 2.83 -3.83 -6.50
N VAL A 23 2.00 -4.45 -5.66
CA VAL A 23 0.80 -5.15 -6.15
C VAL A 23 -0.17 -4.17 -6.81
N VAL A 24 -0.40 -3.00 -6.18
CA VAL A 24 -1.28 -2.00 -6.76
C VAL A 24 -0.77 -1.57 -8.13
N ASN A 25 0.52 -1.25 -8.22
CA ASN A 25 1.08 -0.79 -9.48
C ASN A 25 1.06 -1.89 -10.55
N ASP A 26 1.36 -3.13 -10.15
CA ASP A 26 1.34 -4.26 -11.07
C ASP A 26 -0.06 -4.55 -11.57
N ALA A 27 -1.06 -4.48 -10.68
CA ALA A 27 -2.44 -4.74 -11.06
C ALA A 27 -2.96 -3.66 -12.03
N ILE A 28 -2.55 -2.42 -11.84
CA ILE A 28 -2.93 -1.35 -12.76
C ILE A 28 -2.29 -1.55 -14.12
N ALA A 29 -1.00 -1.91 -14.13
CA ALA A 29 -0.26 -2.09 -15.37
C ALA A 29 -0.64 -3.37 -16.11
N ASN A 30 -1.00 -4.41 -15.37
CA ASN A 30 -1.27 -5.73 -15.94
C ASN A 30 -2.59 -6.29 -15.42
N PRO A 31 -3.71 -5.68 -15.79
CA PRO A 31 -5.00 -6.08 -15.23
C PRO A 31 -5.36 -7.54 -15.52
N ASP A 32 -4.91 -8.08 -16.65
CA ASP A 32 -5.21 -9.46 -17.01
C ASP A 32 -4.57 -10.46 -16.08
N LYS A 33 -3.44 -10.08 -15.47
CA LYS A 33 -2.73 -10.94 -14.55
C LYS A 33 -3.54 -11.21 -13.30
N TYR A 34 -4.43 -10.28 -12.96
CA TYR A 34 -5.26 -10.37 -11.76
C TYR A 34 -6.73 -10.62 -12.10
N ALA A 35 -7.00 -11.09 -13.31
CA ALA A 35 -8.37 -11.40 -13.71
C ALA A 35 -8.94 -12.44 -12.74
N GLY A 36 -10.12 -12.20 -12.22
CA GLY A 36 -10.73 -13.07 -11.23
C GLY A 36 -10.53 -12.60 -9.80
N ASP A 37 -9.66 -11.59 -9.58
CA ASP A 37 -9.51 -10.99 -8.26
C ASP A 37 -9.77 -9.50 -8.39
N GLU A 38 -11.03 -9.15 -8.49
CA GLU A 38 -11.41 -7.77 -8.79
C GLU A 38 -11.15 -6.82 -7.64
N SER A 39 -10.98 -7.35 -6.42
CA SER A 39 -10.77 -6.50 -5.26
C SER A 39 -9.31 -6.40 -4.86
N VAL A 40 -8.37 -6.90 -5.67
CA VAL A 40 -6.96 -6.91 -5.30
C VAL A 40 -6.44 -5.50 -5.06
N ILE A 41 -6.77 -4.55 -5.93
CA ILE A 41 -6.31 -3.18 -5.78
C ILE A 41 -6.92 -2.56 -4.52
N GLN A 42 -8.22 -2.72 -4.35
CA GLN A 42 -8.93 -2.14 -3.22
C GLN A 42 -8.40 -2.67 -1.89
N ARG A 43 -8.15 -3.97 -1.79
CA ARG A 43 -7.62 -4.55 -0.55
C ARG A 43 -6.25 -3.99 -0.21
N ASN A 44 -5.40 -3.83 -1.21
CA ASN A 44 -4.06 -3.31 -0.97
C ASN A 44 -4.07 -1.81 -0.68
N VAL A 45 -4.97 -1.07 -1.32
CA VAL A 45 -5.17 0.35 -1.00
C VAL A 45 -5.62 0.49 0.46
N GLN A 46 -6.55 -0.34 0.91
CA GLN A 46 -7.03 -0.28 2.28
C GLN A 46 -5.92 -0.60 3.27
N HIS A 47 -5.08 -1.56 2.95
CA HIS A 47 -3.92 -1.88 3.77
C HIS A 47 -2.99 -0.67 3.90
N LEU A 48 -2.71 -0.02 2.78
CA LEU A 48 -1.84 1.15 2.78
C LEU A 48 -2.46 2.31 3.55
N GLU A 49 -3.76 2.52 3.39
CA GLU A 49 -4.45 3.59 4.12
C GLU A 49 -4.37 3.37 5.63
N GLY A 50 -4.51 2.14 6.05
CA GLY A 50 -4.38 1.82 7.46
C GLY A 50 -2.97 2.05 7.98
N MET A 51 -1.98 1.68 7.18
CA MET A 51 -0.59 1.80 7.60
C MET A 51 -0.10 3.24 7.60
N ARG A 52 -0.57 4.06 6.66
CA ARG A 52 -0.09 5.43 6.55
C ARG A 52 -0.47 6.29 7.75
N ASN A 53 -1.40 5.83 8.55
CA ASN A 53 -1.80 6.57 9.75
C ASN A 53 -0.82 6.42 10.90
N ALA A 54 0.16 5.55 10.76
CA ALA A 54 1.18 5.39 11.79
C ALA A 54 2.09 6.62 11.85
N ASP A 55 2.58 6.92 13.04
CA ASP A 55 3.33 8.16 13.25
C ASP A 55 4.78 8.07 12.89
N PHE A 56 5.30 6.88 12.61
CA PHE A 56 6.74 6.68 12.46
C PHE A 56 7.25 6.85 11.04
N TRP A 57 6.37 7.15 10.09
CA TRP A 57 6.79 7.31 8.70
C TRP A 57 7.37 8.70 8.47
N THR A 58 8.44 8.75 7.68
CA THR A 58 8.95 10.04 7.20
C THR A 58 8.19 10.43 5.92
N ALA A 59 8.36 11.65 5.48
CA ALA A 59 7.75 12.11 4.24
C ALA A 59 8.24 11.28 3.06
N GLU A 60 9.52 10.87 3.07
CA GLU A 60 10.06 10.03 2.01
C GLU A 60 9.41 8.66 2.00
N ASP A 61 9.18 8.09 3.19
CA ASP A 61 8.55 6.78 3.29
C ASP A 61 7.12 6.83 2.78
N MET A 62 6.43 7.91 3.05
CA MET A 62 5.02 8.03 2.68
C MET A 62 4.80 8.32 1.20
N ALA A 63 5.80 8.86 0.51
CA ALA A 63 5.64 9.22 -0.90
C ALA A 63 5.15 8.06 -1.77
N PRO A 64 5.80 6.87 -1.75
CA PRO A 64 5.31 5.77 -2.57
C PRO A 64 3.98 5.22 -2.07
N ILE A 65 3.75 5.27 -0.75
CA ILE A 65 2.49 4.80 -0.17
C ILE A 65 1.35 5.68 -0.65
N ASP A 66 1.51 6.99 -0.56
CA ASP A 66 0.47 7.93 -0.98
C ASP A 66 0.24 7.86 -2.48
N ALA A 67 1.31 7.71 -3.26
CA ALA A 67 1.18 7.58 -4.71
C ALA A 67 0.39 6.33 -5.08
N ALA A 68 0.65 5.22 -4.42
CA ALA A 68 -0.07 3.97 -4.69
C ALA A 68 -1.53 4.06 -4.26
N ILE A 69 -1.81 4.71 -3.14
CA ILE A 69 -3.19 4.92 -2.70
C ILE A 69 -3.95 5.75 -3.73
N ALA A 70 -3.34 6.83 -4.20
CA ALA A 70 -3.98 7.70 -5.18
C ALA A 70 -4.21 6.96 -6.50
N ALA A 71 -3.20 6.22 -6.97
CA ALA A 71 -3.31 5.49 -8.23
C ALA A 71 -4.34 4.37 -8.11
N GLY A 72 -4.33 3.64 -7.01
CA GLY A 72 -5.27 2.54 -6.81
C GLY A 72 -6.70 3.03 -6.65
N THR A 73 -6.88 4.14 -5.94
CA THR A 73 -8.20 4.75 -5.79
C THR A 73 -8.75 5.20 -7.14
N ALA A 74 -7.89 5.85 -7.94
CA ALA A 74 -8.30 6.29 -9.27
C ALA A 74 -8.66 5.10 -10.16
N ALA A 75 -7.91 4.01 -10.07
CA ALA A 75 -8.14 2.84 -10.89
C ALA A 75 -9.43 2.10 -10.51
N THR A 76 -9.84 2.18 -9.25
CA THR A 76 -11.04 1.50 -8.78
C THR A 76 -12.27 2.40 -8.74
N THR A 77 -12.11 3.69 -8.99
CA THR A 77 -13.24 4.61 -9.10
C THR A 77 -13.78 4.51 -10.50
N VAL A 78 -14.91 3.87 -10.64
CA VAL A 78 -15.53 3.72 -11.94
C VAL A 78 -16.54 4.80 -12.07
N GLY A 79 -16.29 5.64 -12.97
CA GLY A 79 -17.15 6.78 -13.22
C GLY A 79 -18.49 6.40 -13.75
#